data_2445552b105c843afa039d5f575667d5
#
_entry.id   2445552b105c843afa039d5f575667d5
#
_cell.length_a   1.000
_cell.length_b   1.000
_cell.length_c   1.000
_cell.angle_alpha   90.00
_cell.angle_beta   90.00
_cell.angle_gamma   90.00
#
_symmetry.space_group_name_H-M   'P 1'
#
loop_
_entity.id
_entity.type
_entity.pdbx_description
1 polymer ?
#
loop_
_entity_poly.entity_id
_entity_poly.type
_entity_poly.pdbx_seq_one_letter_code
_entity_poly.pdbx_strand_id
1 'polypeptide(L)'
;MKQKLSWILEGFFLILLLLVTILIYVPKQSEHLLHIRMIQVTGKNKEKAIEQDSLIFVKTFKDNEEPKNNTLISFRAERFGELVILTHMFVKSEVRNQETFYITQAPDSSYYDTYETRHEDLVGSYPFHMKYMGRVYEVLQSRHGKITYAAVLGVCI
;
A
#
# COMPACT_ATOMS: atom_id res chain seq x y z
N MET A 1 18.61 -37.04 -7.64
CA MET A 1 18.69 -35.74 -6.95
C MET A 1 18.19 -34.56 -7.81
N LYS A 2 18.63 -34.43 -9.05
CA LYS A 2 18.23 -33.30 -9.94
C LYS A 2 16.71 -33.17 -10.15
N GLN A 3 16.01 -34.29 -10.34
CA GLN A 3 14.55 -34.31 -10.60
C GLN A 3 13.72 -33.85 -9.39
N LYS A 4 14.10 -34.23 -8.16
CA LYS A 4 13.43 -33.75 -6.93
C LYS A 4 13.63 -32.24 -6.71
N LEU A 5 14.81 -31.72 -7.06
CA LEU A 5 15.11 -30.30 -6.98
C LEU A 5 14.27 -29.48 -7.98
N SER A 6 14.05 -30.01 -9.21
CA SER A 6 13.17 -29.38 -10.20
C SER A 6 11.75 -29.22 -9.68
N TRP A 7 11.16 -30.27 -9.12
CA TRP A 7 9.78 -30.23 -8.58
C TRP A 7 9.62 -29.24 -7.43
N ILE A 8 10.66 -29.11 -6.58
CA ILE A 8 10.66 -28.12 -5.48
C ILE A 8 10.68 -26.69 -6.04
N LEU A 9 11.51 -26.44 -7.06
CA LEU A 9 11.60 -25.13 -7.72
C LEU A 9 10.30 -24.78 -8.44
N GLU A 10 9.69 -25.72 -9.14
CA GLU A 10 8.39 -25.53 -9.81
C GLU A 10 7.29 -25.20 -8.80
N GLY A 11 7.21 -25.97 -7.70
CA GLY A 11 6.26 -25.70 -6.63
C GLY A 11 6.46 -24.33 -5.98
N PHE A 12 7.71 -23.94 -5.72
CA PHE A 12 8.02 -22.61 -5.20
C PHE A 12 7.60 -21.49 -6.17
N PHE A 13 7.86 -21.68 -7.46
CA PHE A 13 7.48 -20.70 -8.49
C PHE A 13 5.96 -20.55 -8.59
N LEU A 14 5.20 -21.65 -8.53
CA LEU A 14 3.74 -21.63 -8.52
C LEU A 14 3.17 -20.90 -7.29
N ILE A 15 3.73 -21.13 -6.11
CA ILE A 15 3.34 -20.42 -4.88
C ILE A 15 3.62 -18.94 -5.02
N LEU A 16 4.79 -18.56 -5.51
CA LEU A 16 5.15 -17.16 -5.74
C LEU A 16 4.20 -16.49 -6.74
N LEU A 17 3.88 -17.17 -7.84
CA LEU A 17 2.93 -16.69 -8.83
C LEU A 17 1.53 -16.48 -8.23
N LEU A 18 1.07 -17.41 -7.40
CA LEU A 18 -0.21 -17.31 -6.68
C LEU A 18 -0.22 -16.10 -5.74
N LEU A 19 0.84 -15.90 -4.96
CA LEU A 19 0.98 -14.74 -4.06
C LEU A 19 0.93 -13.42 -4.83
N VAL A 20 1.67 -13.32 -5.93
CA VAL A 20 1.66 -12.12 -6.79
C VAL A 20 0.26 -11.89 -7.38
N THR A 21 -0.43 -12.95 -7.79
CA THR A 21 -1.81 -12.86 -8.29
C THR A 21 -2.76 -12.30 -7.23
N ILE A 22 -2.69 -12.81 -6.01
CA ILE A 22 -3.51 -12.32 -4.88
C ILE A 22 -3.23 -10.84 -4.60
N LEU A 23 -1.97 -10.47 -4.52
CA LEU A 23 -1.56 -9.09 -4.27
C LEU A 23 -2.09 -8.10 -5.33
N ILE A 24 -2.02 -8.48 -6.61
CA ILE A 24 -2.38 -7.58 -7.72
C ILE A 24 -3.90 -7.55 -7.95
N TYR A 25 -4.55 -8.71 -8.00
CA TYR A 25 -5.93 -8.80 -8.50
C TYR A 25 -7.00 -8.91 -7.42
N VAL A 26 -6.61 -9.25 -6.21
CA VAL A 26 -7.54 -9.45 -5.10
C VAL A 26 -7.09 -8.64 -3.87
N PRO A 27 -7.03 -7.29 -3.99
CA PRO A 27 -6.46 -6.42 -2.96
C PRO A 27 -7.14 -6.54 -1.59
N LYS A 28 -8.46 -6.78 -1.54
CA LYS A 28 -9.17 -7.00 -0.27
C LYS A 28 -8.70 -8.26 0.46
N GLN A 29 -8.47 -9.35 -0.27
CA GLN A 29 -7.97 -10.61 0.29
C GLN A 29 -6.50 -10.49 0.69
N SER A 30 -5.68 -9.75 -0.07
CA SER A 30 -4.28 -9.49 0.31
C SER A 30 -4.20 -8.68 1.61
N GLU A 31 -5.07 -7.69 1.77
CA GLU A 31 -5.19 -6.90 2.99
C GLU A 31 -5.57 -7.79 4.20
N HIS A 32 -6.52 -8.70 4.01
CA HIS A 32 -6.97 -9.60 5.08
C HIS A 32 -5.96 -10.70 5.43
N LEU A 33 -5.31 -11.31 4.42
CA LEU A 33 -4.42 -12.45 4.62
C LEU A 33 -2.99 -12.03 4.94
N LEU A 34 -2.48 -11.02 4.24
CA LEU A 34 -1.07 -10.60 4.31
C LEU A 34 -0.88 -9.31 5.10
N HIS A 35 -1.97 -8.63 5.47
CA HIS A 35 -1.95 -7.30 6.06
C HIS A 35 -1.11 -6.30 5.23
N ILE A 36 -1.16 -6.45 3.90
CA ILE A 36 -0.44 -5.59 2.96
C ILE A 36 -1.45 -5.01 1.96
N ARG A 37 -1.40 -3.70 1.81
CA ARG A 37 -2.12 -2.95 0.79
C ARG A 37 -1.15 -2.25 -0.14
N MET A 38 -1.38 -2.36 -1.44
CA MET A 38 -0.61 -1.63 -2.45
C MET A 38 -1.35 -0.35 -2.84
N ILE A 39 -0.63 0.77 -2.86
CA ILE A 39 -1.17 2.09 -3.21
C ILE A 39 -0.27 2.67 -4.30
N GLN A 40 -0.88 3.04 -5.43
CA GLN A 40 -0.19 3.76 -6.48
C GLN A 40 -0.16 5.25 -6.16
N VAL A 41 0.99 5.87 -6.27
CA VAL A 41 1.13 7.32 -6.17
C VAL A 41 0.73 7.93 -7.50
N THR A 42 -0.50 8.43 -7.56
CA THR A 42 -1.04 9.16 -8.72
C THR A 42 -0.94 10.65 -8.46
N GLY A 43 -0.30 11.38 -9.36
CA GLY A 43 -0.22 12.83 -9.32
C GLY A 43 1.18 13.37 -9.07
N LYS A 44 1.33 14.65 -9.35
CA LYS A 44 2.56 15.40 -9.04
C LYS A 44 2.58 15.69 -7.54
N ASN A 45 2.90 14.69 -6.73
CA ASN A 45 3.21 14.94 -5.34
C ASN A 45 4.47 15.82 -5.32
N LYS A 46 4.33 17.05 -4.86
CA LYS A 46 5.46 17.94 -4.61
C LYS A 46 6.30 17.46 -3.41
N GLU A 47 5.82 16.45 -2.72
CA GLU A 47 6.47 15.83 -1.58
C GLU A 47 7.63 14.97 -2.08
N LYS A 48 8.83 15.43 -1.85
CA LYS A 48 10.08 14.77 -2.28
C LYS A 48 10.31 13.37 -1.70
N ALA A 49 9.54 12.99 -0.70
CA ALA A 49 9.71 11.71 0.00
C ALA A 49 9.32 10.49 -0.84
N ILE A 50 8.34 10.63 -1.74
CA ILE A 50 7.86 9.52 -2.58
C ILE A 50 7.69 10.02 -4.01
N GLU A 51 8.42 9.43 -4.92
CA GLU A 51 8.41 9.82 -6.32
C GLU A 51 7.08 9.44 -7.00
N GLN A 52 6.69 10.26 -7.97
CA GLN A 52 5.56 9.97 -8.84
C GLN A 52 5.72 8.57 -9.48
N ASP A 53 4.61 7.90 -9.78
CA ASP A 53 4.59 6.54 -10.34
C ASP A 53 5.20 5.46 -9.45
N SER A 54 5.44 5.75 -8.17
CA SER A 54 5.85 4.74 -7.20
C SER A 54 4.67 3.86 -6.79
N LEU A 55 4.95 2.60 -6.48
CA LEU A 55 4.04 1.69 -5.81
C LEU A 55 4.42 1.59 -4.34
N ILE A 56 3.53 2.02 -3.46
CA ILE A 56 3.72 1.96 -2.01
C ILE A 56 3.13 0.66 -1.49
N PHE A 57 3.89 -0.02 -0.64
CA PHE A 57 3.41 -1.14 0.15
C PHE A 57 3.09 -0.63 1.55
N VAL A 58 1.86 -0.81 1.98
CA VAL A 58 1.38 -0.36 3.28
C VAL A 58 1.03 -1.59 4.10
N LYS A 59 1.64 -1.70 5.27
CA LYS A 59 1.26 -2.70 6.27
C LYS A 59 0.06 -2.16 7.03
N THR A 60 -1.11 -2.78 6.86
CA THR A 60 -2.34 -2.34 7.51
C THR A 60 -2.25 -2.49 9.02
N PHE A 61 -2.82 -1.52 9.74
CA PHE A 61 -2.94 -1.63 11.20
C PHE A 61 -3.98 -2.67 11.58
N LYS A 62 -3.73 -3.37 12.68
CA LYS A 62 -4.74 -4.19 13.35
C LYS A 62 -5.63 -3.30 14.22
N ASP A 63 -6.81 -3.79 14.58
CA ASP A 63 -7.84 -3.01 15.27
C ASP A 63 -7.37 -2.24 16.54
N ASN A 64 -6.30 -2.68 17.18
CA ASN A 64 -5.72 -2.02 18.37
C ASN A 64 -4.25 -1.62 18.17
N GLU A 65 -3.76 -1.59 16.93
CA GLU A 65 -2.37 -1.22 16.66
C GLU A 65 -2.26 0.28 16.44
N GLU A 66 -1.50 0.95 17.28
CA GLU A 66 -1.21 2.38 17.12
C GLU A 66 0.07 2.60 16.30
N PRO A 67 0.10 3.70 15.51
CA PRO A 67 1.31 4.08 14.80
C PRO A 67 2.43 4.45 15.77
N LYS A 68 3.67 4.15 15.38
CA LYS A 68 4.85 4.55 16.13
C LYS A 68 5.23 5.97 15.78
N ASN A 69 5.62 6.77 16.78
CA ASN A 69 6.08 8.14 16.56
C ASN A 69 7.24 8.18 15.56
N ASN A 70 7.23 9.23 14.73
CA ASN A 70 8.23 9.47 13.69
C ASN A 70 8.30 8.34 12.62
N THR A 71 7.19 7.66 12.36
CA THR A 71 7.07 6.73 11.23
C THR A 71 6.12 7.29 10.18
N LEU A 72 6.36 6.95 8.91
CA LEU A 72 5.43 7.26 7.84
C LEU A 72 4.19 6.37 7.97
N ILE A 73 3.02 6.98 7.92
CA ILE A 73 1.73 6.30 7.92
C ILE A 73 0.90 6.75 6.73
N SER A 74 0.09 5.85 6.22
CA SER A 74 -0.91 6.15 5.21
C SER A 74 -2.27 6.26 5.88
N PHE A 75 -3.02 7.32 5.55
CA PHE A 75 -4.34 7.60 6.09
C PHE A 75 -5.26 8.21 5.03
N ARG A 76 -6.56 8.13 5.25
CA ARG A 76 -7.57 8.76 4.40
C ARG A 76 -7.76 10.20 4.87
N ALA A 77 -7.82 11.12 3.91
CA ALA A 77 -8.13 12.52 4.16
C ALA A 77 -9.03 13.06 3.06
N GLU A 78 -9.89 13.99 3.40
CA GLU A 78 -10.65 14.73 2.41
C GLU A 78 -9.80 15.91 1.91
N ARG A 79 -9.62 15.99 0.60
CA ARG A 79 -8.90 17.07 -0.05
C ARG A 79 -9.66 17.54 -1.28
N PHE A 80 -10.03 18.80 -1.29
CA PHE A 80 -10.83 19.41 -2.37
C PHE A 80 -12.14 18.67 -2.68
N GLY A 81 -12.81 18.12 -1.66
CA GLY A 81 -14.05 17.36 -1.82
C GLY A 81 -13.85 15.90 -2.28
N GLU A 82 -12.63 15.44 -2.40
CA GLU A 82 -12.30 14.06 -2.76
C GLU A 82 -11.59 13.33 -1.60
N LEU A 83 -11.96 12.07 -1.40
CA LEU A 83 -11.29 11.21 -0.43
C LEU A 83 -9.99 10.69 -1.05
N VAL A 84 -8.86 11.10 -0.50
CA VAL A 84 -7.53 10.69 -0.96
C VAL A 84 -6.79 9.92 0.13
N ILE A 85 -5.80 9.11 -0.26
CA ILE A 85 -4.87 8.50 0.69
C ILE A 85 -3.58 9.30 0.66
N LEU A 86 -3.22 9.84 1.83
CA LEU A 86 -1.97 10.56 2.05
C LEU A 86 -1.00 9.66 2.82
N THR A 87 0.30 9.90 2.63
CA THR A 87 1.37 9.21 3.38
C THR A 87 2.29 10.24 3.99
N HIS A 88 2.09 10.53 5.27
CA HIS A 88 2.81 11.55 6.02
C HIS A 88 3.46 10.94 7.27
N MET A 89 4.33 11.71 7.90
CA MET A 89 4.96 11.32 9.16
C MET A 89 3.97 11.45 10.31
N PHE A 90 3.77 10.41 11.08
CA PHE A 90 3.04 10.47 12.32
C PHE A 90 3.91 11.09 13.40
N VAL A 91 3.39 12.14 14.04
CA VAL A 91 4.12 12.89 15.07
C VAL A 91 3.67 12.50 16.46
N LYS A 92 2.38 12.56 16.73
CA LYS A 92 1.79 12.26 18.06
C LYS A 92 0.30 11.99 17.94
N SER A 93 -0.28 11.40 18.98
CA SER A 93 -1.72 11.35 19.19
C SER A 93 -2.16 12.41 20.21
N GLU A 94 -3.37 12.93 20.03
CA GLU A 94 -4.02 13.86 20.96
C GLU A 94 -5.44 13.36 21.25
N VAL A 95 -5.83 13.38 22.53
CA VAL A 95 -7.19 13.05 22.93
C VAL A 95 -7.97 14.36 23.10
N ARG A 96 -9.06 14.50 22.33
CA ARG A 96 -9.99 15.63 22.39
C ARG A 96 -11.40 15.09 22.49
N ASN A 97 -12.18 15.51 23.49
CA ASN A 97 -13.58 15.07 23.68
C ASN A 97 -13.78 13.54 23.68
N GLN A 98 -12.87 12.81 24.32
CA GLN A 98 -12.84 11.32 24.36
C GLN A 98 -12.55 10.64 23.02
N GLU A 99 -12.20 11.38 21.98
CA GLU A 99 -11.74 10.84 20.69
C GLU A 99 -10.23 11.04 20.54
N THR A 100 -9.56 10.05 19.93
CA THR A 100 -8.13 10.13 19.64
C THR A 100 -7.91 10.62 18.22
N PHE A 101 -7.14 11.70 18.09
CA PHE A 101 -6.70 12.26 16.82
C PHE A 101 -5.22 12.00 16.60
N TYR A 102 -4.85 11.62 15.39
CA TYR A 102 -3.48 11.33 14.99
C TYR A 102 -2.94 12.52 14.21
N ILE A 103 -1.97 13.21 14.79
CA ILE A 103 -1.35 14.39 14.20
C ILE A 103 -0.22 13.96 13.29
N THR A 104 -0.34 14.35 12.04
CA THR A 104 0.63 14.05 10.99
C THR A 104 1.31 15.31 10.48
N GLN A 105 2.40 15.12 9.76
CA GLN A 105 3.17 16.19 9.14
C GLN A 105 3.68 15.71 7.79
N ALA A 106 3.46 16.49 6.75
CA ALA A 106 4.05 16.21 5.45
C ALA A 106 5.58 16.23 5.52
N PRO A 107 6.29 15.32 4.85
CA PRO A 107 7.74 15.18 4.97
C PRO A 107 8.55 16.44 4.70
N ASP A 108 8.05 17.31 3.83
CA ASP A 108 8.72 18.56 3.45
C ASP A 108 8.11 19.80 4.13
N SER A 109 7.22 19.63 5.11
CA SER A 109 6.55 20.72 5.83
C SER A 109 7.18 20.95 7.20
N SER A 110 7.26 22.22 7.61
CA SER A 110 7.59 22.60 8.98
C SER A 110 6.35 22.67 9.89
N TYR A 111 5.16 22.47 9.34
CA TYR A 111 3.88 22.60 10.04
C TYR A 111 3.17 21.25 10.06
N TYR A 112 2.40 21.02 11.13
CA TYR A 112 1.52 19.88 11.22
C TYR A 112 0.38 19.98 10.20
N ASP A 113 -0.11 18.83 9.78
CA ASP A 113 -1.29 18.77 8.93
C ASP A 113 -2.53 19.26 9.69
N THR A 114 -3.46 19.86 8.96
CA THR A 114 -4.74 20.33 9.51
C THR A 114 -5.83 19.25 9.46
N TYR A 115 -5.49 18.05 9.01
CA TYR A 115 -6.45 16.94 8.93
C TYR A 115 -6.77 16.39 10.33
N GLU A 116 -8.05 16.17 10.60
CA GLU A 116 -8.51 15.52 11.81
C GLU A 116 -8.54 14.00 11.58
N THR A 117 -7.36 13.39 11.53
CA THR A 117 -7.20 11.96 11.27
C THR A 117 -7.60 11.15 12.50
N ARG A 118 -8.61 10.28 12.37
CA ARG A 118 -9.09 9.37 13.41
C ARG A 118 -8.54 7.96 13.18
N HIS A 119 -8.78 7.05 14.13
CA HIS A 119 -8.33 5.66 13.99
C HIS A 119 -8.93 4.96 12.75
N GLU A 120 -10.19 5.23 12.44
CA GLU A 120 -10.89 4.71 11.26
C GLU A 120 -10.31 5.19 9.92
N ASP A 121 -9.62 6.33 9.93
CA ASP A 121 -8.97 6.88 8.74
C ASP A 121 -7.59 6.28 8.49
N LEU A 122 -7.00 5.65 9.50
CA LEU A 122 -5.69 5.01 9.37
C LEU A 122 -5.77 3.84 8.38
N VAL A 123 -4.85 3.82 7.44
CA VAL A 123 -4.70 2.71 6.49
C VAL A 123 -3.59 1.77 6.95
N GLY A 124 -2.45 2.32 7.35
CA GLY A 124 -1.36 1.49 7.85
C GLY A 124 -0.02 2.21 7.88
N SER A 125 1.01 1.50 8.34
CA SER A 125 2.39 1.97 8.32
C SER A 125 3.01 1.76 6.94
N TYR A 126 3.96 2.63 6.61
CA TYR A 126 4.67 2.61 5.34
C TYR A 126 6.06 1.97 5.53
N PRO A 127 6.25 0.70 5.13
CA PRO A 127 7.55 0.05 5.22
C PRO A 127 8.49 0.41 4.05
N PHE A 128 7.99 0.44 2.81
CA PHE A 128 8.81 0.74 1.64
C PHE A 128 7.97 1.04 0.39
N HIS A 129 8.63 1.57 -0.64
CA HIS A 129 8.04 1.76 -1.96
C HIS A 129 8.97 1.23 -3.06
N MET A 130 8.39 0.98 -4.23
CA MET A 130 9.12 0.63 -5.44
C MET A 130 8.90 1.72 -6.49
N LYS A 131 9.99 2.39 -6.86
CA LYS A 131 9.97 3.44 -7.89
C LYS A 131 9.54 2.87 -9.24
N TYR A 132 8.78 3.64 -10.01
CA TYR A 132 8.28 3.29 -11.35
C TYR A 132 7.34 2.08 -11.43
N MET A 133 7.17 1.33 -10.36
CA MET A 133 6.30 0.15 -10.33
C MET A 133 4.81 0.51 -10.31
N GLY A 134 4.46 1.74 -9.97
CA GLY A 134 3.08 2.22 -10.03
C GLY A 134 2.47 2.12 -11.43
N ARG A 135 3.24 2.47 -12.47
CA ARG A 135 2.78 2.32 -13.88
C ARG A 135 2.58 0.86 -14.27
N VAL A 136 3.48 0.00 -13.85
CA VAL A 136 3.36 -1.45 -14.11
C VAL A 136 2.10 -1.98 -13.43
N TYR A 137 1.87 -1.58 -12.19
CA TYR A 137 0.67 -1.94 -11.44
C TYR A 137 -0.61 -1.43 -12.12
N GLU A 138 -0.62 -0.18 -12.61
CA GLU A 138 -1.75 0.40 -13.34
C GLU A 138 -2.06 -0.40 -14.61
N VAL A 139 -1.04 -0.71 -15.42
CA VAL A 139 -1.20 -1.54 -16.62
C VAL A 139 -1.78 -2.90 -16.28
N LEU A 140 -1.27 -3.56 -15.24
CA LEU A 140 -1.76 -4.87 -14.77
C LEU A 140 -3.21 -4.80 -14.27
N GLN A 141 -3.61 -3.69 -13.62
CA GLN A 141 -4.99 -3.46 -13.17
C GLN A 141 -5.95 -3.09 -14.31
N SER A 142 -5.42 -2.65 -15.44
CA SER A 142 -6.24 -2.34 -16.61
C SER A 142 -6.96 -3.57 -17.16
N ARG A 143 -8.04 -3.36 -17.92
CA ARG A 143 -8.78 -4.46 -18.58
C ARG A 143 -7.87 -5.31 -19.46
N HIS A 144 -7.01 -4.66 -20.27
CA HIS A 144 -6.08 -5.36 -21.16
C HIS A 144 -5.02 -6.14 -20.37
N GLY A 145 -4.46 -5.54 -19.31
CA GLY A 145 -3.49 -6.20 -18.43
C GLY A 145 -4.06 -7.45 -17.78
N LYS A 146 -5.30 -7.42 -17.30
CA LYS A 146 -5.99 -8.57 -16.72
C LYS A 146 -6.18 -9.70 -17.73
N ILE A 147 -6.59 -9.38 -18.96
CA ILE A 147 -6.77 -10.37 -20.03
C ILE A 147 -5.41 -11.00 -20.42
N THR A 148 -4.39 -10.17 -20.62
CA THR A 148 -3.04 -10.65 -20.96
C THR A 148 -2.47 -11.53 -19.86
N TYR A 149 -2.61 -11.14 -18.61
CA TYR A 149 -2.15 -11.93 -17.48
C TYR A 149 -2.85 -13.29 -17.39
N ALA A 150 -4.19 -13.30 -17.56
CA ALA A 150 -4.96 -14.54 -17.58
C ALA A 150 -4.55 -15.46 -18.74
N ALA A 151 -4.26 -14.91 -19.93
CA ALA A 151 -3.76 -15.68 -21.06
C ALA A 151 -2.39 -16.30 -20.78
N VAL A 152 -1.47 -15.54 -20.19
CA VAL A 152 -0.14 -16.04 -19.79
C VAL A 152 -0.25 -17.16 -18.77
N LEU A 153 -1.10 -17.00 -17.75
CA LEU A 153 -1.36 -18.06 -16.77
C LEU A 153 -1.90 -19.32 -17.42
N GLY A 154 -2.84 -19.20 -18.37
CA GLY A 154 -3.40 -20.35 -19.08
C GLY A 154 -2.41 -21.11 -19.98
N VAL A 155 -1.29 -20.48 -20.34
CA VAL A 155 -0.20 -21.15 -21.09
C VAL A 155 0.81 -21.81 -20.14
N CYS A 156 0.93 -21.33 -18.89
CA CYS A 156 1.89 -21.84 -17.89
C CYS A 156 1.35 -23.00 -17.06
N ILE A 157 0.05 -23.32 -17.15
CA ILE A 157 -0.62 -24.45 -16.49
C ILE A 157 -0.91 -25.55 -17.51
#